data_4d1c41ccc5a6ca9e8853d7ba36fe3589
#
_entry.id   4d1c41ccc5a6ca9e8853d7ba36fe3589
#
_cell.length_a   1.000
_cell.length_b   1.000
_cell.length_c   1.000
_cell.angle_alpha   90.00
_cell.angle_beta   90.00
_cell.angle_gamma   90.00
#
_symmetry.space_group_name_H-M   'P 1'
#
loop_
_entity.id
_entity.type
_entity.pdbx_description
1 polymer ?
#
loop_
_entity_poly.entity_id
_entity_poly.type
_entity_poly.pdbx_seq_one_letter_code
_entity_poly.pdbx_strand_id
1 'polypeptide(L)'
;DAKDRFEHYYVANMKPTKRIIEDNSSFFESLSMIKKITVIGHSLSKVDMPYFEKVIDSVGDNVVWNFSFHSVNDIKRIDSFCRRFSIPTDRRIDFEL
;
A
#
# COMPACT_ATOMS: atom_id res chain seq x y z
N ASP A 1 18.99 -7.57 6.32
CA ASP A 1 18.21 -8.69 5.85
C ASP A 1 17.28 -8.27 4.72
N ALA A 2 17.17 -9.07 3.70
CA ALA A 2 16.33 -8.78 2.55
C ALA A 2 14.85 -8.65 2.93
N LYS A 3 14.39 -9.37 3.93
CA LYS A 3 13.01 -9.27 4.41
C LYS A 3 12.72 -7.92 5.03
N ASP A 4 13.68 -7.36 5.75
CA ASP A 4 13.49 -6.08 6.42
C ASP A 4 13.31 -4.94 5.41
N ARG A 5 13.89 -5.08 4.25
CA ARG A 5 13.74 -4.09 3.18
C ARG A 5 12.32 -4.02 2.66
N PHE A 6 11.61 -5.12 2.66
CA PHE A 6 10.23 -5.16 2.19
C PHE A 6 9.23 -4.64 3.20
N GLU A 7 9.60 -4.59 4.49
CA GLU A 7 8.74 -4.00 5.50
C GLU A 7 8.40 -2.54 5.20
N HIS A 8 9.33 -1.85 4.57
CA HIS A 8 9.20 -0.43 4.30
C HIS A 8 8.98 -0.16 2.82
N TYR A 9 8.42 -1.11 2.13
CA TYR A 9 8.15 -0.94 0.72
C TYR A 9 7.15 0.20 0.52
N TYR A 10 7.43 1.05 -0.44
CA TYR A 10 6.56 2.16 -0.76
C TYR A 10 6.17 2.10 -2.23
N VAL A 11 5.03 2.70 -2.53
CA VAL A 11 4.53 2.82 -3.89
C VAL A 11 4.33 4.30 -4.18
N ALA A 12 5.15 4.86 -5.05
CA ALA A 12 5.04 6.25 -5.44
C ALA A 12 5.20 6.32 -6.95
N ASN A 13 4.34 7.07 -7.61
CA ASN A 13 4.40 7.27 -9.06
C ASN A 13 4.31 5.99 -9.88
N MET A 14 3.87 4.91 -9.27
CA MET A 14 3.66 3.66 -9.98
C MET A 14 2.36 3.73 -10.75
N LYS A 15 2.41 3.26 -11.98
CA LYS A 15 1.19 3.09 -12.77
C LYS A 15 0.90 1.61 -12.84
N PRO A 16 -0.03 1.11 -12.03
CA PRO A 16 -0.32 -0.31 -12.05
C PRO A 16 -0.97 -0.67 -13.36
N THR A 17 -0.37 -1.62 -14.00
CA THR A 17 -0.95 -2.24 -15.17
C THR A 17 -0.94 -3.73 -14.92
N LYS A 18 -1.80 -4.43 -15.62
CA LYS A 18 -1.82 -5.88 -15.54
C LYS A 18 -0.43 -6.47 -15.81
N ARG A 19 0.29 -5.90 -16.76
CA ARG A 19 1.62 -6.35 -17.13
C ARG A 19 2.62 -6.16 -15.99
N ILE A 20 2.60 -5.00 -15.32
CA ILE A 20 3.49 -4.75 -14.19
C ILE A 20 3.26 -5.77 -13.09
N ILE A 21 2.00 -6.08 -12.81
CA ILE A 21 1.64 -7.05 -11.79
C ILE A 21 2.16 -8.44 -12.18
N GLU A 22 1.96 -8.85 -13.42
CA GLU A 22 2.41 -10.16 -13.91
C GLU A 22 3.93 -10.28 -13.89
N ASP A 23 4.64 -9.23 -14.32
CA ASP A 23 6.10 -9.23 -14.39
C ASP A 23 6.74 -9.25 -13.00
N ASN A 24 5.99 -8.90 -11.96
CA ASN A 24 6.49 -8.85 -10.58
C ASN A 24 5.82 -9.87 -9.67
N SER A 25 5.35 -10.97 -10.22
CA SER A 25 4.61 -11.98 -9.46
C SER A 25 5.37 -12.51 -8.24
N SER A 26 6.66 -12.79 -8.36
CA SER A 26 7.43 -13.29 -7.21
C SER A 26 7.56 -12.23 -6.11
N PHE A 27 7.61 -10.95 -6.47
CA PHE A 27 7.58 -9.88 -5.49
C PHE A 27 6.26 -9.93 -4.70
N PHE A 28 5.12 -10.02 -5.42
CA PHE A 28 3.81 -10.05 -4.76
C PHE A 28 3.66 -11.30 -3.89
N GLU A 29 4.19 -12.43 -4.31
CA GLU A 29 4.17 -13.64 -3.49
C GLU A 29 4.92 -13.45 -2.17
N SER A 30 6.01 -12.68 -2.18
CA SER A 30 6.80 -12.43 -0.97
C SER A 30 6.09 -11.53 0.02
N LEU A 31 5.06 -10.79 -0.39
CA LEU A 31 4.34 -9.85 0.46
C LEU A 31 3.59 -10.54 1.60
N SER A 32 3.32 -11.84 1.50
CA SER A 32 2.65 -12.57 2.58
C SER A 32 3.43 -12.53 3.89
N MET A 33 4.74 -12.25 3.83
CA MET A 33 5.61 -12.19 4.99
C MET A 33 5.82 -10.77 5.51
N ILE A 34 5.25 -9.78 4.85
CA ILE A 34 5.40 -8.38 5.20
C ILE A 34 4.49 -8.05 6.38
N LYS A 35 5.00 -7.28 7.33
CA LYS A 35 4.24 -6.84 8.50
C LYS A 35 3.85 -5.38 8.44
N LYS A 36 4.52 -4.60 7.62
CA LYS A 36 4.27 -3.16 7.52
C LYS A 36 4.47 -2.71 6.09
N ILE A 37 3.56 -1.86 5.63
CA ILE A 37 3.64 -1.22 4.32
C ILE A 37 3.57 0.27 4.52
N THR A 38 4.51 1.00 3.91
CA THR A 38 4.53 2.45 3.96
C THR A 38 4.26 3.00 2.57
N VAL A 39 3.25 3.85 2.46
CA VAL A 39 2.86 4.51 1.21
C VAL A 39 3.24 5.97 1.32
N ILE A 40 4.16 6.42 0.49
CA ILE A 40 4.72 7.77 0.57
C ILE A 40 4.46 8.50 -0.75
N GLY A 41 3.93 9.73 -0.62
CA GLY A 41 3.81 10.63 -1.76
C GLY A 41 2.89 10.14 -2.86
N HIS A 42 1.88 9.35 -2.51
CA HIS A 42 0.99 8.75 -3.48
C HIS A 42 -0.41 9.35 -3.40
N SER A 43 -1.01 9.61 -4.56
CA SER A 43 -2.35 10.19 -4.63
C SER A 43 -3.47 9.19 -4.37
N LEU A 44 -3.18 7.89 -4.38
CA LEU A 44 -4.16 6.83 -4.22
C LEU A 44 -5.29 6.94 -5.25
N SER A 45 -4.91 7.23 -6.49
CA SER A 45 -5.86 7.45 -7.58
C SER A 45 -6.45 6.14 -8.09
N LYS A 46 -7.55 6.25 -8.82
CA LYS A 46 -8.21 5.08 -9.41
C LYS A 46 -7.31 4.30 -10.38
N VAL A 47 -6.39 4.99 -11.03
CA VAL A 47 -5.47 4.37 -11.99
C VAL A 47 -4.58 3.34 -11.30
N ASP A 48 -4.28 3.57 -10.03
CA ASP A 48 -3.38 2.73 -9.27
C ASP A 48 -4.09 1.65 -8.46
N MET A 49 -5.41 1.64 -8.46
CA MET A 49 -6.20 0.70 -7.65
C MET A 49 -5.92 -0.77 -7.98
N PRO A 50 -5.79 -1.19 -9.25
CA PRO A 50 -5.48 -2.59 -9.53
C PRO A 50 -4.17 -3.07 -8.88
N TYR A 51 -3.18 -2.19 -8.82
CA TYR A 51 -1.93 -2.49 -8.14
C TYR A 51 -2.16 -2.70 -6.64
N PHE A 52 -2.90 -1.78 -6.01
CA PHE A 52 -3.20 -1.89 -4.59
C PHE A 52 -4.06 -3.10 -4.27
N GLU A 53 -4.99 -3.44 -5.15
CA GLU A 53 -5.79 -4.66 -4.97
C GLU A 53 -4.88 -5.88 -4.91
N LYS A 54 -3.88 -5.93 -5.77
CA LYS A 54 -2.92 -7.04 -5.77
C LYS A 54 -2.08 -7.04 -4.48
N VAL A 55 -1.67 -5.88 -4.01
CA VAL A 55 -0.93 -5.76 -2.75
C VAL A 55 -1.80 -6.26 -1.59
N ILE A 56 -3.05 -5.81 -1.52
CA ILE A 56 -4.00 -6.22 -0.47
C ILE A 56 -4.20 -7.74 -0.47
N ASP A 57 -4.37 -8.32 -1.65
CA ASP A 57 -4.57 -9.76 -1.78
C ASP A 57 -3.32 -10.56 -1.41
N SER A 58 -2.16 -9.93 -1.48
CA SER A 58 -0.88 -10.62 -1.29
C SER A 58 -0.35 -10.54 0.14
N VAL A 59 -0.77 -9.52 0.91
CA VAL A 59 -0.29 -9.34 2.29
C VAL A 59 -1.18 -10.09 3.28
N GLY A 60 -0.63 -10.32 4.47
CA GLY A 60 -1.41 -10.94 5.54
C GLY A 60 -2.41 -9.98 6.17
N ASP A 61 -3.32 -10.54 6.95
CA ASP A 61 -4.40 -9.77 7.58
C ASP A 61 -3.91 -8.85 8.68
N ASN A 62 -2.71 -9.06 9.19
CA ASN A 62 -2.17 -8.28 10.31
C ASN A 62 -1.18 -7.21 9.89
N VAL A 63 -1.11 -6.92 8.60
CA VAL A 63 -0.19 -5.91 8.11
C VAL A 63 -0.62 -4.52 8.61
N VAL A 64 0.37 -3.70 8.99
CA VAL A 64 0.15 -2.33 9.41
C VAL A 64 0.44 -1.42 8.22
N TRP A 65 -0.47 -0.51 7.94
CA TRP A 65 -0.36 0.43 6.84
C TRP A 65 0.01 1.81 7.37
N ASN A 66 1.09 2.38 6.83
CA ASN A 66 1.51 3.73 7.14
C ASN A 66 1.32 4.59 5.90
N PHE A 67 0.60 5.69 6.05
CA PHE A 67 0.31 6.59 4.94
C PHE A 67 0.88 7.97 5.22
N SER A 68 1.61 8.52 4.26
CA SER A 68 2.08 9.90 4.37
C SER A 68 1.00 10.88 3.91
N PHE A 69 0.97 12.06 4.50
CA PHE A 69 0.05 13.10 4.08
C PHE A 69 0.73 14.47 4.19
N HIS A 70 0.28 15.40 3.36
CA HIS A 70 0.65 16.82 3.40
C HIS A 70 -0.53 17.69 3.73
N SER A 71 -1.73 17.24 3.40
CA SER A 71 -2.92 18.08 3.46
C SER A 71 -4.12 17.28 3.91
N VAL A 72 -5.19 18.02 4.20
CA VAL A 72 -6.48 17.40 4.54
C VAL A 72 -7.01 16.55 3.38
N ASN A 73 -6.75 16.97 2.15
CA ASN A 73 -7.18 16.20 0.98
C ASN A 73 -6.51 14.83 0.92
N ASP A 74 -5.23 14.76 1.31
CA ASP A 74 -4.54 13.48 1.38
C ASP A 74 -5.18 12.56 2.41
N ILE A 75 -5.54 13.10 3.57
CA ILE A 75 -6.21 12.33 4.62
C ILE A 75 -7.54 11.79 4.12
N LYS A 76 -8.29 12.58 3.36
CA LYS A 76 -9.56 12.13 2.77
C LYS A 76 -9.34 10.97 1.79
N ARG A 77 -8.27 11.03 1.00
CA ARG A 77 -7.93 9.95 0.08
C ARG A 77 -7.55 8.68 0.84
N ILE A 78 -6.80 8.83 1.91
CA ILE A 78 -6.43 7.71 2.78
C ILE A 78 -7.68 7.09 3.40
N ASP A 79 -8.60 7.92 3.89
CA ASP A 79 -9.87 7.44 4.45
C ASP A 79 -10.65 6.61 3.43
N SER A 80 -10.75 7.11 2.21
CA SER A 80 -11.47 6.42 1.13
C SER A 80 -10.78 5.09 0.78
N PHE A 81 -9.47 5.09 0.72
CA PHE A 81 -8.68 3.90 0.44
C PHE A 81 -8.89 2.84 1.53
N CYS A 82 -8.77 3.24 2.78
CA CYS A 82 -8.94 2.30 3.89
C CYS A 82 -10.35 1.75 3.96
N ARG A 83 -11.35 2.58 3.63
CA ARG A 83 -12.73 2.14 3.59
C ARG A 83 -12.96 1.13 2.46
N ARG A 84 -12.38 1.41 1.28
CA ARG A 84 -12.51 0.52 0.14
C ARG A 84 -11.93 -0.86 0.42
N PHE A 85 -10.79 -0.92 1.09
CA PHE A 85 -10.08 -2.18 1.32
C PHE A 85 -10.27 -2.73 2.73
N SER A 86 -11.18 -2.15 3.50
CA SER A 86 -11.52 -2.63 4.86
C SER A 86 -10.31 -2.68 5.78
N ILE A 87 -9.44 -1.67 5.68
CA ILE A 87 -8.29 -1.55 6.57
C ILE A 87 -8.77 -0.92 7.89
N PRO A 88 -8.68 -1.64 9.02
CA PRO A 88 -9.17 -1.11 10.29
C PRO A 88 -8.26 -0.04 10.86
N THR A 89 -8.83 0.81 11.73
CA THR A 89 -8.10 1.93 12.31
C THR A 89 -6.92 1.50 13.18
N ASP A 90 -6.97 0.32 13.77
CA ASP A 90 -5.88 -0.18 14.60
C ASP A 90 -4.69 -0.69 13.79
N ARG A 91 -4.82 -0.76 12.46
CA ARG A 91 -3.72 -1.13 11.57
C ARG A 91 -3.41 -0.03 10.56
N ARG A 92 -3.83 1.18 10.85
CA ARG A 92 -3.61 2.34 10.02
C ARG A 92 -2.87 3.41 10.83
N ILE A 93 -1.77 3.92 10.27
CA ILE A 93 -1.03 5.03 10.86
C ILE A 93 -0.82 6.07 9.77
N ASP A 94 -1.26 7.30 10.04
CA ASP A 94 -1.04 8.42 9.13
C ASP A 94 0.08 9.27 9.70
N PHE A 95 1.01 9.70 8.88
CA PHE A 95 2.10 10.54 9.33
C PHE A 95 2.31 11.71 8.36
N GLU A 96 2.66 12.85 8.93
CA GLU A 96 2.89 14.06 8.14
C GLU A 96 4.30 14.05 7.56
N LEU A 97 4.39 14.38 6.29
CA LEU A 97 5.69 14.51 5.63
C LEU A 97 6.24 15.91 5.79
#